data_39706de4e0175875b0ba198d12b074e8
#
_entry.id   39706de4e0175875b0ba198d12b074e8
#
_cell.length_a   1.000
_cell.length_b   1.000
_cell.length_c   1.000
_cell.angle_alpha   90.00
_cell.angle_beta   90.00
_cell.angle_gamma   90.00
#
_symmetry.space_group_name_H-M   'P 1'
#
loop_
_entity.id
_entity.type
_entity.pdbx_description
1 polymer ?
#
loop_
_entity_poly.entity_id
_entity_poly.type
_entity_poly.pdbx_seq_one_letter_code
_entity_poly.pdbx_strand_id
1 'polypeptide(L)'
;MARIAGINIPTNKRVEIALTYIHGIGLSSSKKICELANITDQTRVSNLTEGELSKIRDIIDKDYLVEGDLRRKKSLDIKRYLDLGCLRGLRHRKNLPVRGQRTHTNARTRKGPAKAIAGKKK
;
A
#
# COMPACT_ATOMS: atom_id res chain seq x y z
N MET A 1 8.34 -17.88 -11.90
CA MET A 1 7.70 -16.71 -11.28
C MET A 1 8.75 -15.79 -10.69
N ALA A 2 8.62 -14.50 -10.93
CA ALA A 2 9.50 -13.53 -10.29
C ALA A 2 8.97 -13.20 -8.89
N ARG A 3 9.86 -13.21 -7.91
CA ARG A 3 9.52 -12.89 -6.52
C ARG A 3 10.39 -11.72 -6.05
N ILE A 4 9.74 -10.64 -5.63
CA ILE A 4 10.40 -9.42 -5.15
C ILE A 4 9.74 -9.02 -3.83
N ALA A 5 10.55 -8.68 -2.82
CA ALA A 5 10.07 -8.31 -1.48
C ALA A 5 9.09 -9.32 -0.86
N GLY A 6 9.27 -10.60 -1.17
CA GLY A 6 8.40 -11.67 -0.70
C GLY A 6 7.09 -11.83 -1.46
N ILE A 7 6.86 -11.04 -2.51
CA ILE A 7 5.64 -11.07 -3.31
C ILE A 7 5.92 -11.64 -4.69
N ASN A 8 5.04 -12.53 -5.14
CA ASN A 8 5.07 -13.04 -6.51
C ASN A 8 4.46 -12.00 -7.43
N ILE A 9 5.26 -11.46 -8.35
CA ILE A 9 4.77 -10.50 -9.33
C ILE A 9 4.31 -11.20 -10.60
N PRO A 10 3.26 -10.67 -11.28
CA PRO A 10 2.79 -11.23 -12.53
C PRO A 10 3.86 -11.18 -13.61
N THR A 11 4.12 -12.30 -14.27
CA THR A 11 5.14 -12.39 -15.31
C THR A 11 4.66 -11.88 -16.68
N ASN A 12 3.35 -11.84 -16.88
CA ASN A 12 2.74 -11.39 -18.13
C ASN A 12 2.51 -9.87 -18.21
N LYS A 13 2.82 -9.15 -17.13
CA LYS A 13 2.67 -7.69 -17.06
C LYS A 13 3.99 -6.98 -17.37
N ARG A 14 3.90 -5.71 -17.78
CA ARG A 14 5.08 -4.85 -17.87
C ARG A 14 5.69 -4.66 -16.50
N VAL A 15 6.99 -4.45 -16.44
CA VAL A 15 7.73 -4.26 -15.18
C VAL A 15 7.15 -3.12 -14.35
N GLU A 16 6.84 -1.98 -14.98
CA GLU A 16 6.28 -0.82 -14.28
C GLU A 16 4.95 -1.12 -13.58
N ILE A 17 4.12 -1.93 -14.21
CA ILE A 17 2.81 -2.29 -13.64
C ILE A 17 2.95 -3.42 -12.63
N ALA A 18 3.80 -4.40 -12.92
CA ALA A 18 4.05 -5.53 -12.01
C ALA A 18 4.61 -5.09 -10.67
N LEU A 19 5.50 -4.12 -10.64
CA LEU A 19 6.08 -3.58 -9.40
C LEU A 19 5.04 -2.89 -8.51
N THR A 20 3.96 -2.37 -9.08
CA THR A 20 2.88 -1.75 -8.28
C THR A 20 2.09 -2.76 -7.44
N TYR A 21 2.25 -4.05 -7.69
CA TYR A 21 1.65 -5.11 -6.85
C TYR A 21 2.32 -5.22 -5.48
N ILE A 22 3.48 -4.63 -5.32
CA ILE A 22 4.19 -4.58 -4.04
C ILE A 22 3.60 -3.44 -3.21
N HIS A 23 3.19 -3.73 -1.99
CA HIS A 23 2.67 -2.71 -1.08
C HIS A 23 3.76 -1.68 -0.75
N GLY A 24 3.52 -0.44 -1.07
CA GLY A 24 4.47 0.67 -0.88
C GLY A 24 5.11 1.18 -2.18
N ILE A 25 4.87 0.51 -3.31
CA ILE A 25 5.35 0.95 -4.62
C ILE A 25 4.16 1.29 -5.48
N GLY A 26 4.04 2.56 -5.84
CA GLY A 26 3.06 3.06 -6.80
C GLY A 26 3.67 3.19 -8.20
N LEU A 27 2.91 3.71 -9.14
CA LEU A 27 3.37 3.86 -10.53
C LEU A 27 4.60 4.77 -10.65
N SER A 28 4.64 5.88 -9.92
CA SER A 28 5.78 6.81 -9.93
C SER A 28 7.06 6.17 -9.41
N SER A 29 6.95 5.46 -8.28
CA SER A 29 8.09 4.74 -7.69
C SER A 29 8.57 3.62 -8.59
N SER A 30 7.65 2.91 -9.22
CA SER A 30 7.95 1.85 -10.19
C SER A 30 8.77 2.37 -11.36
N LYS A 31 8.38 3.51 -11.93
CA LYS A 31 9.11 4.15 -13.03
C LYS A 31 10.52 4.53 -12.61
N LYS A 32 10.68 5.13 -11.43
CA LYS A 32 12.01 5.48 -10.88
C LYS A 32 12.89 4.26 -10.69
N ILE A 33 12.34 3.16 -10.22
CA ILE A 33 13.07 1.89 -10.04
C ILE A 33 13.55 1.38 -11.40
N CYS A 34 12.70 1.40 -12.42
CA CYS A 34 13.06 0.99 -13.77
C CYS A 34 14.20 1.86 -14.34
N GLU A 35 14.15 3.17 -14.14
CA GLU A 35 15.19 4.11 -14.57
C GLU A 35 16.52 3.81 -13.89
N LEU A 36 16.53 3.61 -12.58
CA LEU A 36 17.74 3.31 -11.80
C LEU A 36 18.34 1.95 -12.16
N ALA A 37 17.51 1.00 -12.52
CA ALA A 37 17.96 -0.32 -12.95
C ALA A 37 18.35 -0.38 -14.43
N ASN A 38 18.18 0.72 -15.18
CA ASN A 38 18.40 0.79 -16.63
C ASN A 38 17.58 -0.24 -17.41
N ILE A 39 16.32 -0.43 -17.00
CA ILE A 39 15.37 -1.33 -17.62
C ILE A 39 14.29 -0.50 -18.32
N THR A 40 13.94 -0.86 -19.54
CA THR A 40 12.82 -0.23 -20.25
C THR A 40 11.52 -0.59 -19.55
N ASP A 41 10.71 0.40 -19.19
CA ASP A 41 9.43 0.21 -18.51
C ASP A 41 8.42 -0.61 -19.33
N GLN A 42 8.60 -0.68 -20.64
CA GLN A 42 7.77 -1.49 -21.53
C GLN A 42 8.12 -2.99 -21.50
N THR A 43 9.27 -3.35 -20.91
CA THR A 43 9.70 -4.74 -20.82
C THR A 43 8.75 -5.55 -19.94
N ARG A 44 8.38 -6.75 -20.37
CA ARG A 44 7.57 -7.66 -19.57
C ARG A 44 8.46 -8.37 -18.54
N VAL A 45 7.87 -8.70 -17.40
CA VAL A 45 8.59 -9.39 -16.31
C VAL A 45 9.17 -10.73 -16.79
N SER A 46 8.48 -11.44 -17.67
CA SER A 46 8.96 -12.71 -18.23
C SER A 46 10.25 -12.58 -19.05
N ASN A 47 10.53 -11.40 -19.57
CA ASN A 47 11.71 -11.12 -20.39
C ASN A 47 12.90 -10.59 -19.57
N LEU A 48 12.75 -10.43 -18.27
CA LEU A 48 13.82 -9.96 -17.40
C LEU A 48 14.83 -11.06 -17.12
N THR A 49 16.12 -10.68 -17.10
CA THR A 49 17.21 -11.58 -16.68
C THR A 49 17.29 -11.58 -15.14
N GLU A 50 17.91 -12.61 -14.58
CA GLU A 50 18.17 -12.70 -13.12
C GLU A 50 18.99 -11.52 -12.62
N GLY A 51 19.96 -11.03 -13.42
CA GLY A 51 20.74 -9.84 -13.09
C GLY A 51 19.89 -8.59 -12.97
N GLU A 52 18.93 -8.41 -13.85
CA GLU A 52 17.99 -7.28 -13.79
C GLU A 52 17.04 -7.38 -12.60
N LEU A 53 16.54 -8.56 -12.31
CA LEU A 53 15.71 -8.82 -11.12
C LEU A 53 16.49 -8.54 -9.84
N SER A 54 17.76 -8.94 -9.79
CA SER A 54 18.65 -8.69 -8.66
C SER A 54 18.85 -7.18 -8.45
N LYS A 55 19.07 -6.42 -9.51
CA LYS A 55 19.18 -4.94 -9.44
C LYS A 55 17.92 -4.31 -8.87
N ILE A 56 16.75 -4.76 -9.32
CA ILE A 56 15.46 -4.26 -8.82
C ILE A 56 15.33 -4.55 -7.33
N ARG A 57 15.64 -5.77 -6.89
CA ARG A 57 15.62 -6.15 -5.48
C ARG A 57 16.53 -5.28 -4.62
N ASP A 58 17.76 -5.06 -5.09
CA ASP A 58 18.74 -4.24 -4.37
C ASP A 58 18.27 -2.79 -4.23
N ILE A 59 17.70 -2.20 -5.28
CA ILE A 59 17.16 -0.84 -5.25
C ILE A 59 16.01 -0.74 -4.26
N ILE A 60 15.09 -1.70 -4.27
CA ILE A 60 13.96 -1.71 -3.36
C ILE A 60 14.42 -1.87 -1.91
N ASP A 61 15.32 -2.77 -1.64
CA ASP A 61 15.84 -3.01 -0.29
C ASP A 61 16.58 -1.79 0.26
N LYS A 62 17.27 -1.05 -0.60
CA LYS A 62 18.07 0.10 -0.20
C LYS A 62 17.23 1.36 0.02
N ASP A 63 16.33 1.67 -0.90
CA ASP A 63 15.69 2.99 -0.98
C ASP A 63 14.21 2.99 -0.60
N TYR A 64 13.58 1.84 -0.50
CA TYR A 64 12.13 1.75 -0.30
C TYR A 64 11.77 0.91 0.91
N LEU A 65 10.81 1.42 1.68
CA LEU A 65 10.16 0.68 2.75
C LEU A 65 8.89 0.06 2.18
N VAL A 66 8.82 -1.25 2.15
CA VAL A 66 7.73 -1.97 1.47
C VAL A 66 7.17 -3.11 2.33
N GLU A 67 6.00 -3.59 1.96
CA GLU A 67 5.33 -4.77 2.51
C GLU A 67 5.22 -4.74 4.05
N GLY A 68 5.69 -5.79 4.72
CA GLY A 68 5.55 -5.95 6.16
C GLY A 68 6.16 -4.81 6.96
N ASP A 69 7.31 -4.29 6.56
CA ASP A 69 7.98 -3.19 7.24
C ASP A 69 7.18 -1.89 7.12
N LEU A 70 6.60 -1.62 5.95
CA LEU A 70 5.73 -0.48 5.74
C LEU A 70 4.45 -0.60 6.56
N ARG A 71 3.84 -1.77 6.57
CA ARG A 71 2.63 -2.03 7.37
C ARG A 71 2.90 -1.83 8.86
N ARG A 72 4.05 -2.31 9.34
CA ARG A 72 4.50 -2.12 10.72
C ARG A 72 4.64 -0.64 11.05
N LYS A 73 5.34 0.11 10.19
CA LYS A 73 5.51 1.55 10.37
C LYS A 73 4.18 2.28 10.43
N LYS A 74 3.28 1.99 9.51
CA LYS A 74 1.94 2.59 9.47
C LYS A 74 1.16 2.29 10.75
N SER A 75 1.21 1.05 11.22
CA SER A 75 0.55 0.65 12.47
C SER A 75 1.13 1.36 13.69
N LEU A 76 2.44 1.52 13.74
CA LEU A 76 3.11 2.25 14.82
C LEU A 76 2.77 3.74 14.79
N ASP A 77 2.67 4.35 13.63
CA ASP A 77 2.28 5.75 13.49
C ASP A 77 0.84 5.97 14.00
N ILE A 78 -0.07 5.08 13.64
CA ILE A 78 -1.46 5.13 14.12
C ILE A 78 -1.50 4.92 15.65
N LYS A 79 -0.75 3.96 16.16
CA LYS A 79 -0.65 3.70 17.60
C LYS A 79 -0.16 4.93 18.34
N ARG A 80 0.81 5.65 17.79
CA ARG A 80 1.29 6.91 18.37
C ARG A 80 0.17 7.93 18.52
N TYR A 81 -0.67 8.10 17.51
CA TYR A 81 -1.84 8.99 17.59
C TYR A 81 -2.82 8.53 18.66
N LEU A 82 -3.06 7.24 18.79
CA LEU A 82 -3.93 6.67 19.82
C LEU A 82 -3.38 6.94 21.23
N ASP A 83 -2.09 6.75 21.43
CA ASP A 83 -1.42 6.96 22.72
C ASP A 83 -1.39 8.44 23.11
N LEU A 84 -1.22 9.35 22.14
CA LEU A 84 -1.27 10.80 22.36
C LEU A 84 -2.66 11.31 22.73
N GLY A 85 -3.71 10.57 22.38
CA GLY A 85 -5.09 10.99 22.60
C GLY A 85 -5.52 12.22 21.79
N CYS A 86 -4.83 12.52 20.69
CA CYS A 86 -5.17 13.63 19.80
C CYS A 86 -6.47 13.34 19.02
N LEU A 87 -6.98 14.36 18.33
CA LEU A 87 -8.20 14.20 17.52
C LEU A 87 -8.08 13.06 16.49
N ARG A 88 -6.95 12.99 15.78
CA ARG A 88 -6.71 11.90 14.83
C ARG A 88 -6.77 10.53 15.49
N GLY A 89 -6.16 10.37 16.67
CA GLY A 89 -6.18 9.13 17.43
C GLY A 89 -7.59 8.75 17.86
N LEU A 90 -8.38 9.70 18.32
CA LEU A 90 -9.79 9.46 18.68
C LEU A 90 -10.61 9.00 17.47
N ARG A 91 -10.37 9.60 16.31
CA ARG A 91 -11.05 9.20 15.06
C ARG A 91 -10.66 7.78 14.65
N HIS A 92 -9.39 7.41 14.75
CA HIS A 92 -8.94 6.04 14.49
C HIS A 92 -9.58 5.03 15.46
N ARG A 93 -9.63 5.37 16.73
CA ARG A 93 -10.24 4.51 17.75
C ARG A 93 -11.71 4.23 17.48
N LYS A 94 -12.44 5.22 17.01
CA LYS A 94 -13.88 5.12 16.73
C LYS A 94 -14.18 4.61 15.32
N ASN A 95 -13.17 4.31 14.51
CA ASN A 95 -13.32 3.93 13.10
C ASN A 95 -14.10 4.97 12.29
N LEU A 96 -13.75 6.22 12.47
CA LEU A 96 -14.35 7.35 11.76
C LEU A 96 -13.33 7.96 10.78
N PRO A 97 -13.79 8.67 9.73
CA PRO A 97 -12.89 9.40 8.85
C PRO A 97 -12.01 10.37 9.63
N VAL A 98 -10.71 10.39 9.28
CA VAL A 98 -9.68 11.11 10.04
C VAL A 98 -9.36 12.49 9.44
N ARG A 99 -9.67 12.68 8.17
CA ARG A 99 -9.29 13.88 7.41
C ARG A 99 -10.43 14.88 7.23
N GLY A 100 -11.31 14.99 8.19
CA GLY A 100 -12.40 15.96 8.17
C GLY A 100 -13.54 15.65 7.21
N GLN A 101 -13.64 14.43 6.73
CA GLN A 101 -14.74 14.02 5.87
C GLN A 101 -16.05 14.03 6.64
N ARG A 102 -17.12 14.26 5.91
CA ARG A 102 -18.46 14.27 6.43
C ARG A 102 -18.86 12.89 6.97
N THR A 103 -19.48 12.84 8.15
CA THR A 103 -19.88 11.60 8.82
C THR A 103 -21.39 11.41 8.95
N HIS A 104 -22.15 12.47 8.77
CA HIS A 104 -23.62 12.41 8.88
C HIS A 104 -24.24 11.52 7.80
N THR A 105 -23.66 11.52 6.61
CA THR A 105 -24.02 10.67 5.48
C THR A 105 -22.79 9.87 5.06
N ASN A 106 -22.94 8.77 4.36
CA ASN A 106 -21.80 8.04 3.76
C ASN A 106 -20.71 7.64 4.78
N ALA A 107 -19.43 7.78 4.41
CA ALA A 107 -18.26 7.35 5.20
C ALA A 107 -18.24 5.83 5.48
N ARG A 108 -18.80 5.03 4.59
CA ARG A 108 -18.94 3.58 4.78
C ARG A 108 -17.59 2.82 4.79
N THR A 109 -16.58 3.33 4.12
CA THR A 109 -15.24 2.72 4.12
C THR A 109 -14.68 2.57 5.54
N ARG A 110 -14.88 3.58 6.38
CA ARG A 110 -14.41 3.56 7.77
C ARG A 110 -15.43 2.98 8.73
N LYS A 111 -16.69 3.34 8.57
CA LYS A 111 -17.78 2.88 9.43
C LYS A 111 -18.19 1.43 9.19
N GLY A 112 -17.87 0.90 7.99
CA GLY A 112 -18.36 -0.39 7.55
C GLY A 112 -19.78 -0.34 6.96
N PRO A 113 -20.34 -1.48 6.59
CA PRO A 113 -21.69 -1.54 6.01
C PRO A 113 -22.74 -0.93 6.94
N ALA A 114 -23.73 -0.31 6.34
CA ALA A 114 -24.87 0.22 7.10
C ALA A 114 -25.63 -0.92 7.77
N LYS A 115 -25.87 -0.79 9.07
CA LYS A 115 -26.63 -1.75 9.85
C LYS A 115 -27.99 -1.17 10.20
N ALA A 116 -29.03 -1.95 9.98
CA ALA A 116 -30.37 -1.59 10.44
C ALA A 116 -30.39 -1.59 11.96
N ILE A 117 -30.96 -0.54 12.55
CA ILE A 117 -31.20 -0.49 13.99
C ILE A 117 -32.42 -1.34 14.26
N ALA A 118 -32.29 -2.38 15.09
CA ALA A 118 -33.38 -3.25 15.47
C ALA A 118 -34.52 -2.45 16.07
N GLY A 119 -35.70 -2.62 15.47
CA GLY A 119 -36.84 -1.80 15.59
C GLY A 119 -37.26 -1.29 16.93
N LYS A 120 -37.35 0.00 17.01
CA LYS A 120 -38.42 0.59 17.79
C LYS A 120 -39.70 0.42 17.00
N LYS A 121 -40.48 -0.56 17.36
CA LYS A 121 -41.90 -0.59 16.95
C LYS A 121 -42.60 0.54 17.68
N LYS A 122 -43.27 1.35 16.93
CA LYS A 122 -44.29 2.21 17.49
C LYS A 122 -45.53 1.41 17.80
#